data_ad8990f8884e6f4a9de1884ee4f1a6ff
#
_entry.id   ad8990f8884e6f4a9de1884ee4f1a6ff
#
_cell.length_a   1.000
_cell.length_b   1.000
_cell.length_c   1.000
_cell.angle_alpha   90.00
_cell.angle_beta   90.00
_cell.angle_gamma   90.00
#
_symmetry.space_group_name_H-M   'P 1'
#
loop_
_entity.id
_entity.type
_entity.pdbx_description
1 polymer ?
#
loop_
_entity_poly.entity_id
_entity_poly.type
_entity_poly.pdbx_seq_one_letter_code
_entity_poly.pdbx_strand_id
1 'polypeptide(L)'
;INGTSKQLGKNEQQTTSALTAALPLILGAMKNNTTNKTGATGLLGALDNQQHDGSILDNLGSILGGSSIDDKILADGDGILGHVFNGKQQNVAHAVSAKSGLDMSSAMNILKVAAPIVMGFLGKEKRQKNIQDSNGIGDLLGGLLGGSAKNEQSMIEKILDADGDGSVIDDIIGMASGSKKK
;
A
#
# COMPACT_ATOMS: atom_id res chain seq x y z
N ILE A 1 -0.18 0.08 13.94
CA ILE A 1 1.13 0.77 13.82
C ILE A 1 2.02 0.44 15.03
N ASN A 2 1.54 0.57 16.25
CA ASN A 2 2.32 0.30 17.47
C ASN A 2 2.97 -1.10 17.53
N GLY A 3 2.29 -2.14 17.06
CA GLY A 3 2.82 -3.50 17.07
C GLY A 3 3.91 -3.70 16.02
N THR A 4 3.71 -3.20 14.82
CA THR A 4 4.73 -3.24 13.77
C THR A 4 5.97 -2.46 14.19
N SER A 5 5.81 -1.30 14.82
CA SER A 5 6.92 -0.51 15.35
C SER A 5 7.67 -1.24 16.46
N LYS A 6 6.96 -1.92 17.39
CA LYS A 6 7.57 -2.73 18.45
C LYS A 6 8.36 -3.90 17.90
N GLN A 7 7.80 -4.63 16.93
CA GLN A 7 8.49 -5.78 16.32
C GLN A 7 9.74 -5.37 15.55
N LEU A 8 9.69 -4.23 14.86
CA LEU A 8 10.83 -3.70 14.14
C LEU A 8 11.82 -2.97 15.06
N GLY A 9 11.49 -2.79 16.35
CA GLY A 9 12.31 -2.04 17.32
C GLY A 9 12.48 -0.57 16.92
N LYS A 10 11.49 0.00 16.20
CA LYS A 10 11.58 1.32 15.58
C LYS A 10 10.55 2.28 16.15
N ASN A 11 10.80 3.57 15.94
CA ASN A 11 9.89 4.64 16.31
C ASN A 11 8.60 4.55 15.47
N GLU A 12 7.46 4.77 16.10
CA GLU A 12 6.13 4.77 15.46
C GLU A 12 6.06 5.78 14.29
N GLN A 13 6.68 6.95 14.43
CA GLN A 13 6.77 7.95 13.36
C GLN A 13 7.50 7.41 12.12
N GLN A 14 8.60 6.69 12.31
CA GLN A 14 9.35 6.08 11.19
C GLN A 14 8.52 5.02 10.49
N THR A 15 7.78 4.20 11.24
CA THR A 15 6.88 3.17 10.68
C THR A 15 5.74 3.82 9.91
N THR A 16 5.13 4.86 10.45
CA THR A 16 4.08 5.64 9.77
C THR A 16 4.60 6.29 8.49
N SER A 17 5.76 6.94 8.55
CA SER A 17 6.40 7.54 7.37
C SER A 17 6.71 6.51 6.29
N ALA A 18 7.14 5.31 6.70
CA ALA A 18 7.42 4.21 5.77
C ALA A 18 6.15 3.68 5.09
N LEU A 19 5.06 3.47 5.84
CA LEU A 19 3.76 3.06 5.29
C LEU A 19 3.22 4.11 4.32
N THR A 20 3.29 5.37 4.71
CA THR A 20 2.89 6.52 3.90
C THR A 20 3.65 6.59 2.56
N ALA A 21 4.95 6.32 2.59
CA ALA A 21 5.75 6.26 1.37
C ALA A 21 5.48 4.98 0.55
N ALA A 22 5.24 3.85 1.20
CA ALA A 22 5.04 2.55 0.56
C ALA A 22 3.73 2.49 -0.25
N LEU A 23 2.62 3.01 0.31
CA LEU A 23 1.29 2.90 -0.30
C LEU A 23 1.22 3.48 -1.72
N PRO A 24 1.62 4.74 -2.00
CA PRO A 24 1.56 5.28 -3.35
C PRO A 24 2.55 4.59 -4.31
N LEU A 25 3.68 4.08 -3.81
CA LEU A 25 4.63 3.33 -4.63
C LEU A 25 4.04 1.99 -5.10
N ILE A 26 3.35 1.27 -4.22
CA ILE A 26 2.66 0.02 -4.55
C ILE A 26 1.52 0.30 -5.54
N LEU A 27 0.65 1.25 -5.24
CA LEU A 27 -0.47 1.62 -6.11
C LEU A 27 0.01 2.12 -7.48
N GLY A 28 1.06 2.95 -7.52
CA GLY A 28 1.64 3.45 -8.75
C GLY A 28 2.23 2.33 -9.62
N ALA A 29 2.93 1.38 -9.02
CA ALA A 29 3.45 0.22 -9.73
C ALA A 29 2.33 -0.70 -10.23
N MET A 30 1.28 -0.93 -9.44
CA MET A 30 0.09 -1.67 -9.88
C MET A 30 -0.57 -0.96 -11.07
N LYS A 31 -0.76 0.36 -11.01
CA LYS A 31 -1.31 1.15 -12.12
C LYS A 31 -0.47 1.02 -13.37
N ASN A 32 0.85 1.12 -13.23
CA ASN A 32 1.77 0.94 -14.37
C ASN A 32 1.64 -0.45 -14.99
N ASN A 33 1.50 -1.50 -14.17
CA ASN A 33 1.29 -2.87 -14.66
C ASN A 33 -0.04 -3.03 -15.42
N THR A 34 -1.07 -2.25 -15.09
CA THR A 34 -2.36 -2.30 -15.80
C THR A 34 -2.37 -1.57 -17.13
N THR A 35 -1.28 -0.92 -17.53
CA THR A 35 -1.16 -0.29 -18.86
C THR A 35 -1.13 -1.32 -19.99
N ASN A 36 -0.79 -2.57 -19.71
CA ASN A 36 -0.92 -3.67 -20.63
C ASN A 36 -2.01 -4.66 -20.18
N LYS A 37 -2.63 -5.34 -21.14
CA LYS A 37 -3.75 -6.25 -20.90
C LYS A 37 -3.38 -7.42 -19.99
N THR A 38 -2.18 -7.97 -20.14
CA THR A 38 -1.71 -9.11 -19.35
C THR A 38 -1.59 -8.73 -17.86
N GLY A 39 -0.97 -7.60 -17.57
CA GLY A 39 -0.84 -7.12 -16.19
C GLY A 39 -2.19 -6.77 -15.55
N ALA A 40 -3.10 -6.14 -16.31
CA ALA A 40 -4.44 -5.83 -15.83
C ALA A 40 -5.26 -7.11 -15.55
N THR A 41 -5.21 -8.11 -16.43
CA THR A 41 -5.87 -9.40 -16.23
C THR A 41 -5.27 -10.17 -15.06
N GLY A 42 -3.95 -10.13 -14.90
CA GLY A 42 -3.25 -10.75 -13.78
C GLY A 42 -3.67 -10.13 -12.44
N LEU A 43 -3.75 -8.80 -12.37
CA LEU A 43 -4.22 -8.11 -11.16
C LEU A 43 -5.69 -8.43 -10.85
N LEU A 44 -6.57 -8.45 -11.88
CA LEU A 44 -7.96 -8.86 -11.70
C LEU A 44 -8.07 -10.26 -11.08
N GLY A 45 -7.35 -11.24 -11.64
CA GLY A 45 -7.33 -12.60 -11.13
C GLY A 45 -6.80 -12.69 -9.69
N ALA A 46 -5.77 -11.91 -9.37
CA ALA A 46 -5.25 -11.85 -8.00
C ALA A 46 -6.27 -11.26 -7.01
N LEU A 47 -7.04 -10.25 -7.43
CA LEU A 47 -8.09 -9.64 -6.60
C LEU A 47 -9.34 -10.53 -6.45
N ASP A 48 -9.53 -11.52 -7.32
CA ASP A 48 -10.60 -12.52 -7.18
C ASP A 48 -10.27 -13.61 -6.15
N ASN A 49 -9.01 -13.71 -5.73
CA ASN A 49 -8.62 -14.63 -4.68
C ASN A 49 -9.32 -14.25 -3.37
N GLN A 50 -9.83 -15.27 -2.65
CA GLN A 50 -10.48 -15.09 -1.34
C GLN A 50 -9.56 -14.48 -0.28
N GLN A 51 -8.25 -14.62 -0.43
CA GLN A 51 -7.26 -13.97 0.45
C GLN A 51 -7.24 -12.44 0.32
N HIS A 52 -7.74 -11.91 -0.80
CA HIS A 52 -7.81 -10.47 -1.08
C HIS A 52 -9.25 -9.94 -1.09
N ASP A 53 -10.14 -10.55 -0.30
CA ASP A 53 -11.56 -10.17 -0.23
C ASP A 53 -11.85 -8.92 0.62
N GLY A 54 -10.84 -8.41 1.30
CA GLY A 54 -10.93 -7.27 2.21
C GLY A 54 -10.99 -7.68 3.69
N SER A 55 -11.09 -8.97 4.02
CA SER A 55 -11.11 -9.46 5.41
C SER A 55 -9.85 -9.08 6.21
N ILE A 56 -8.73 -8.88 5.52
CA ILE A 56 -7.49 -8.37 6.13
C ILE A 56 -7.69 -6.98 6.75
N LEU A 57 -8.58 -6.16 6.19
CA LEU A 57 -8.88 -4.81 6.69
C LEU A 57 -9.59 -4.85 8.04
N ASP A 58 -10.39 -5.89 8.29
CA ASP A 58 -11.09 -6.06 9.57
C ASP A 58 -10.12 -6.44 10.70
N ASN A 59 -8.92 -6.90 10.33
CA ASN A 59 -7.86 -7.32 11.25
C ASN A 59 -6.67 -6.35 11.31
N LEU A 60 -6.77 -5.16 10.72
CA LEU A 60 -5.67 -4.19 10.69
C LEU A 60 -5.14 -3.85 12.09
N GLY A 61 -6.01 -3.71 13.07
CA GLY A 61 -5.62 -3.47 14.45
C GLY A 61 -4.70 -4.55 15.01
N SER A 62 -4.97 -5.82 14.70
CA SER A 62 -4.12 -6.94 15.10
C SER A 62 -2.83 -7.00 14.32
N ILE A 63 -2.87 -6.73 13.01
CA ILE A 63 -1.71 -6.76 12.12
C ILE A 63 -0.73 -5.63 12.44
N LEU A 64 -1.25 -4.42 12.63
CA LEU A 64 -0.45 -3.24 12.90
C LEU A 64 -0.18 -3.01 14.38
N GLY A 65 -1.09 -3.50 15.26
CA GLY A 65 -1.01 -3.35 16.71
C GLY A 65 -0.53 -4.58 17.47
N GLY A 66 -0.40 -5.74 16.81
CA GLY A 66 0.04 -7.00 17.41
C GLY A 66 1.50 -7.00 17.83
N SER A 67 1.88 -7.95 18.70
CA SER A 67 3.26 -8.12 19.15
C SER A 67 4.17 -8.77 18.09
N SER A 68 3.59 -9.39 17.06
CA SER A 68 4.31 -10.01 15.95
C SER A 68 3.49 -9.92 14.66
N ILE A 69 4.15 -9.74 13.54
CA ILE A 69 3.53 -9.84 12.21
C ILE A 69 3.48 -11.32 11.84
N ASP A 70 2.34 -11.78 11.32
CA ASP A 70 2.18 -13.17 10.87
C ASP A 70 3.11 -13.44 9.67
N ASP A 71 3.89 -14.51 9.74
CA ASP A 71 4.80 -14.93 8.67
C ASP A 71 4.06 -15.20 7.35
N LYS A 72 2.78 -15.57 7.41
CA LYS A 72 1.93 -15.73 6.21
C LYS A 72 1.68 -14.40 5.51
N ILE A 73 1.47 -13.33 6.27
CA ILE A 73 1.29 -11.97 5.72
C ILE A 73 2.59 -11.51 5.05
N LEU A 74 3.74 -11.77 5.67
CA LEU A 74 5.03 -11.43 5.09
C LEU A 74 5.33 -12.21 3.81
N ALA A 75 4.98 -13.51 3.78
CA ALA A 75 5.18 -14.37 2.62
C ALA A 75 4.25 -13.97 1.45
N ASP A 76 2.98 -13.69 1.74
CA ASP A 76 2.02 -13.19 0.74
C ASP A 76 2.47 -11.82 0.19
N GLY A 77 2.88 -10.92 1.07
CA GLY A 77 3.42 -9.62 0.69
C GLY A 77 4.65 -9.71 -0.19
N ASP A 78 5.56 -10.65 0.07
CA ASP A 78 6.74 -10.88 -0.76
C ASP A 78 6.36 -11.32 -2.18
N GLY A 79 5.41 -12.23 -2.30
CA GLY A 79 4.86 -12.67 -3.57
C GLY A 79 4.21 -11.52 -4.35
N ILE A 80 3.37 -10.73 -3.69
CA ILE A 80 2.72 -9.56 -4.31
C ILE A 80 3.77 -8.56 -4.80
N LEU A 81 4.75 -8.20 -3.96
CA LEU A 81 5.79 -7.25 -4.32
C LEU A 81 6.65 -7.74 -5.49
N GLY A 82 6.93 -9.05 -5.56
CA GLY A 82 7.65 -9.65 -6.68
C GLY A 82 6.94 -9.41 -8.01
N HIS A 83 5.64 -9.59 -8.04
CA HIS A 83 4.81 -9.33 -9.23
C HIS A 83 4.64 -7.84 -9.52
N VAL A 84 4.36 -7.04 -8.49
CA VAL A 84 4.08 -5.60 -8.63
C VAL A 84 5.30 -4.84 -9.12
N PHE A 85 6.47 -5.12 -8.57
CA PHE A 85 7.71 -4.41 -8.89
C PHE A 85 8.61 -5.13 -9.90
N ASN A 86 8.19 -6.29 -10.43
CA ASN A 86 8.96 -7.05 -11.42
C ASN A 86 10.42 -7.29 -10.99
N GLY A 87 10.64 -7.70 -9.75
CA GLY A 87 11.96 -7.97 -9.19
C GLY A 87 12.72 -6.73 -8.69
N LYS A 88 12.13 -5.52 -8.77
CA LYS A 88 12.78 -4.26 -8.33
C LYS A 88 12.40 -3.84 -6.90
N GLN A 89 11.84 -4.75 -6.11
CA GLN A 89 11.38 -4.46 -4.74
C GLN A 89 12.50 -3.91 -3.83
N GLN A 90 13.76 -4.28 -4.06
CA GLN A 90 14.89 -3.73 -3.29
C GLN A 90 15.10 -2.24 -3.55
N ASN A 91 14.94 -1.78 -4.78
CA ASN A 91 15.06 -0.36 -5.12
C ASN A 91 13.94 0.46 -4.44
N VAL A 92 12.74 -0.12 -4.38
CA VAL A 92 11.61 0.50 -3.70
C VAL A 92 11.83 0.53 -2.18
N ALA A 93 12.34 -0.57 -1.60
CA ALA A 93 12.72 -0.60 -0.18
C ALA A 93 13.80 0.44 0.16
N HIS A 94 14.76 0.66 -0.75
CA HIS A 94 15.75 1.72 -0.58
C HIS A 94 15.10 3.11 -0.56
N ALA A 95 14.15 3.38 -1.45
CA ALA A 95 13.43 4.65 -1.46
C ALA A 95 12.62 4.87 -0.18
N VAL A 96 11.91 3.83 0.29
CA VAL A 96 11.17 3.87 1.57
C VAL A 96 12.11 4.05 2.75
N SER A 97 13.25 3.35 2.79
CA SER A 97 14.30 3.49 3.80
C SER A 97 14.80 4.94 3.88
N ALA A 98 15.16 5.51 2.74
CA ALA A 98 15.65 6.89 2.66
C ALA A 98 14.63 7.92 3.15
N LYS A 99 13.33 7.69 2.89
CA LYS A 99 12.23 8.58 3.29
C LYS A 99 11.88 8.48 4.76
N SER A 100 11.89 7.28 5.32
CA SER A 100 11.44 7.01 6.69
C SER A 100 12.56 7.02 7.73
N GLY A 101 13.83 6.97 7.28
CA GLY A 101 14.98 6.76 8.17
C GLY A 101 15.06 5.34 8.75
N LEU A 102 14.28 4.39 8.22
CA LEU A 102 14.38 2.98 8.55
C LEU A 102 15.57 2.33 7.82
N ASP A 103 16.11 1.25 8.39
CA ASP A 103 17.04 0.40 7.66
C ASP A 103 16.31 -0.39 6.53
N MET A 104 17.08 -0.90 5.58
CA MET A 104 16.56 -1.62 4.40
C MET A 104 15.68 -2.82 4.75
N SER A 105 16.05 -3.58 5.78
CA SER A 105 15.30 -4.77 6.21
C SER A 105 13.93 -4.37 6.76
N SER A 106 13.90 -3.35 7.61
CA SER A 106 12.66 -2.81 8.18
C SER A 106 11.78 -2.20 7.09
N ALA A 107 12.35 -1.44 6.15
CA ALA A 107 11.62 -0.90 5.01
C ALA A 107 11.00 -2.00 4.12
N MET A 108 11.75 -3.08 3.86
CA MET A 108 11.25 -4.23 3.13
C MET A 108 10.08 -4.92 3.87
N ASN A 109 10.19 -5.10 5.19
CA ASN A 109 9.11 -5.69 5.99
C ASN A 109 7.85 -4.81 5.98
N ILE A 110 7.99 -3.49 6.03
CA ILE A 110 6.86 -2.56 5.87
C ILE A 110 6.19 -2.73 4.50
N LEU A 111 6.96 -2.83 3.44
CA LEU A 111 6.42 -3.09 2.09
C LEU A 111 5.66 -4.42 2.04
N LYS A 112 6.21 -5.50 2.64
CA LYS A 112 5.57 -6.82 2.70
C LYS A 112 4.26 -6.80 3.49
N VAL A 113 4.14 -5.97 4.51
CA VAL A 113 2.89 -5.78 5.26
C VAL A 113 1.89 -4.92 4.47
N ALA A 114 2.37 -3.85 3.84
CA ALA A 114 1.52 -2.93 3.08
C ALA A 114 0.88 -3.57 1.84
N ALA A 115 1.60 -4.46 1.16
CA ALA A 115 1.14 -5.06 -0.10
C ALA A 115 -0.17 -5.86 0.04
N PRO A 116 -0.34 -6.81 0.96
CA PRO A 116 -1.61 -7.53 1.13
C PRO A 116 -2.73 -6.62 1.66
N ILE A 117 -2.42 -5.57 2.43
CA ILE A 117 -3.41 -4.58 2.86
C ILE A 117 -3.97 -3.82 1.65
N VAL A 118 -3.10 -3.37 0.74
CA VAL A 118 -3.51 -2.72 -0.51
C VAL A 118 -4.34 -3.68 -1.38
N MET A 119 -3.92 -4.94 -1.50
CA MET A 119 -4.67 -5.95 -2.26
C MET A 119 -6.06 -6.20 -1.66
N GLY A 120 -6.17 -6.34 -0.34
CA GLY A 120 -7.46 -6.49 0.34
C GLY A 120 -8.37 -5.28 0.13
N PHE A 121 -7.83 -4.07 0.21
CA PHE A 121 -8.58 -2.85 -0.08
C PHE A 121 -9.07 -2.83 -1.54
N LEU A 122 -8.20 -3.09 -2.50
CA LEU A 122 -8.58 -3.12 -3.92
C LEU A 122 -9.59 -4.23 -4.22
N GLY A 123 -9.45 -5.40 -3.61
CA GLY A 123 -10.41 -6.50 -3.74
C GLY A 123 -11.80 -6.15 -3.19
N LYS A 124 -11.85 -5.45 -2.05
CA LYS A 124 -13.10 -4.92 -1.49
C LYS A 124 -13.74 -3.89 -2.43
N GLU A 125 -12.97 -2.90 -2.89
CA GLU A 125 -13.45 -1.88 -3.84
C GLU A 125 -13.92 -2.49 -5.16
N LYS A 126 -13.18 -3.47 -5.70
CA LYS A 126 -13.55 -4.21 -6.90
C LYS A 126 -14.94 -4.86 -6.77
N ARG A 127 -15.19 -5.53 -5.63
CA ARG A 127 -16.48 -6.18 -5.36
C ARG A 127 -17.59 -5.17 -5.15
N GLN A 128 -17.37 -4.12 -4.38
CA GLN A 128 -18.37 -3.07 -4.13
C GLN A 128 -18.78 -2.34 -5.41
N LYS A 129 -17.84 -2.09 -6.31
CA LYS A 129 -18.08 -1.41 -7.59
C LYS A 129 -18.40 -2.38 -8.73
N ASN A 130 -18.46 -3.69 -8.45
CA ASN A 130 -18.73 -4.75 -9.43
C ASN A 130 -17.82 -4.67 -10.66
N ILE A 131 -16.52 -4.42 -10.45
CA ILE A 131 -15.53 -4.33 -11.51
C ILE A 131 -15.16 -5.73 -11.98
N GLN A 132 -15.35 -6.04 -13.26
CA GLN A 132 -15.13 -7.36 -13.84
C GLN A 132 -14.17 -7.35 -15.01
N ASP A 133 -13.69 -6.18 -15.45
CA ASP A 133 -12.82 -6.05 -16.60
C ASP A 133 -11.54 -5.26 -16.31
N SER A 134 -10.61 -5.36 -17.23
CA SER A 134 -9.29 -4.74 -17.13
C SER A 134 -9.34 -3.20 -17.14
N ASN A 135 -10.33 -2.62 -17.82
CA ASN A 135 -10.48 -1.16 -17.88
C ASN A 135 -10.96 -0.62 -16.52
N GLY A 136 -11.95 -1.28 -15.93
CA GLY A 136 -12.47 -0.91 -14.61
C GLY A 136 -11.40 -0.94 -13.50
N ILE A 137 -10.47 -1.91 -13.55
CA ILE A 137 -9.32 -1.95 -12.62
C ILE A 137 -8.35 -0.78 -12.89
N GLY A 138 -8.09 -0.50 -14.16
CA GLY A 138 -7.27 0.65 -14.54
C GLY A 138 -7.86 1.97 -14.07
N ASP A 139 -9.18 2.13 -14.20
CA ASP A 139 -9.92 3.31 -13.77
C ASP A 139 -9.96 3.42 -12.24
N LEU A 140 -10.14 2.30 -11.53
CA LEU A 140 -10.08 2.28 -10.07
C LEU A 140 -8.71 2.79 -9.58
N LEU A 141 -7.63 2.22 -10.10
CA LEU A 141 -6.27 2.63 -9.72
C LEU A 141 -5.98 4.08 -10.17
N GLY A 142 -6.45 4.48 -11.35
CA GLY A 142 -6.36 5.85 -11.83
C GLY A 142 -7.10 6.83 -10.92
N GLY A 143 -8.30 6.47 -10.49
CA GLY A 143 -9.08 7.24 -9.52
C GLY A 143 -8.41 7.35 -8.15
N LEU A 144 -7.71 6.29 -7.69
CA LEU A 144 -6.96 6.31 -6.44
C LEU A 144 -5.69 7.17 -6.52
N LEU A 145 -5.06 7.26 -7.68
CA LEU A 145 -3.80 8.00 -7.89
C LEU A 145 -4.00 9.39 -8.50
N GLY A 146 -5.10 9.63 -9.20
CA GLY A 146 -5.30 10.83 -10.03
C GLY A 146 -6.63 11.54 -9.82
N GLY A 147 -7.45 11.07 -8.89
CA GLY A 147 -8.69 11.76 -8.51
C GLY A 147 -8.37 13.07 -7.80
N SER A 148 -9.18 14.10 -8.04
CA SER A 148 -9.02 15.42 -7.42
C SER A 148 -8.61 15.33 -5.95
N ALA A 149 -7.61 16.10 -5.55
CA ALA A 149 -6.93 16.11 -4.23
C ALA A 149 -7.83 15.94 -2.98
N LYS A 150 -9.11 16.22 -3.09
CA LYS A 150 -10.10 16.04 -2.02
C LYS A 150 -10.56 14.58 -1.81
N ASN A 151 -10.51 13.73 -2.85
CA ASN A 151 -10.93 12.33 -2.74
C ASN A 151 -9.76 11.39 -2.42
N GLU A 152 -8.55 11.76 -2.82
CA GLU A 152 -7.32 11.01 -2.51
C GLU A 152 -7.03 11.08 -1.01
N GLN A 153 -7.14 12.26 -0.43
CA GLN A 153 -7.02 12.50 0.99
C GLN A 153 -7.91 11.55 1.78
N SER A 154 -9.20 11.43 1.40
CA SER A 154 -10.15 10.61 2.14
C SER A 154 -9.92 9.09 2.01
N MET A 155 -9.21 8.61 0.98
CA MET A 155 -8.98 7.17 0.79
C MET A 155 -7.68 6.69 1.42
N ILE A 156 -6.61 7.45 1.27
CA ILE A 156 -5.37 7.21 2.03
C ILE A 156 -5.62 7.43 3.52
N GLU A 157 -6.41 8.45 3.87
CA GLU A 157 -6.93 8.66 5.22
C GLU A 157 -7.70 7.44 5.73
N LYS A 158 -8.64 6.90 4.98
CA LYS A 158 -9.40 5.71 5.39
C LYS A 158 -8.54 4.45 5.53
N ILE A 159 -7.46 4.32 4.78
CA ILE A 159 -6.52 3.20 4.90
C ILE A 159 -5.55 3.43 6.07
N LEU A 160 -5.15 4.68 6.30
CA LEU A 160 -4.21 5.06 7.35
C LEU A 160 -4.92 5.52 8.64
N ASP A 161 -6.15 6.04 8.54
CA ASP A 161 -6.94 6.61 9.64
C ASP A 161 -7.72 5.54 10.42
N ALA A 162 -7.22 4.31 10.44
CA ALA A 162 -7.70 3.33 11.40
C ALA A 162 -7.42 3.74 12.86
N ASP A 163 -6.61 4.79 13.07
CA ASP A 163 -6.27 5.33 14.39
C ASP A 163 -6.56 6.84 14.61
N GLY A 164 -7.07 7.56 13.60
CA GLY A 164 -7.74 8.86 13.79
C GLY A 164 -6.85 10.06 14.13
N ASP A 165 -5.55 10.07 13.83
CA ASP A 165 -4.68 11.17 14.23
C ASP A 165 -4.39 12.26 13.17
N GLY A 166 -4.93 12.12 11.96
CA GLY A 166 -5.06 13.20 10.95
C GLY A 166 -3.77 13.90 10.46
N SER A 167 -2.59 13.49 10.89
CA SER A 167 -1.36 14.28 10.71
C SER A 167 -0.48 13.85 9.53
N VAL A 168 -0.78 12.72 8.88
CA VAL A 168 0.12 12.07 7.91
C VAL A 168 0.00 12.63 6.49
N ILE A 169 -0.98 13.48 6.23
CA ILE A 169 -1.45 13.79 4.87
C ILE A 169 -0.72 14.97 4.23
N ASP A 170 -0.29 15.95 5.01
CA ASP A 170 0.35 17.16 4.48
C ASP A 170 1.70 16.89 3.82
N ASP A 171 2.43 15.88 4.32
CA ASP A 171 3.75 15.52 3.79
C ASP A 171 3.68 14.75 2.45
N ILE A 172 2.61 13.97 2.22
CA ILE A 172 2.43 13.21 0.97
C ILE A 172 2.04 14.15 -0.18
N ILE A 173 1.18 15.13 0.09
CA ILE A 173 0.72 16.09 -0.93
C ILE A 173 1.86 17.00 -1.39
N GLY A 174 2.75 17.39 -0.49
CA GLY A 174 3.95 18.17 -0.83
C GLY A 174 4.90 17.44 -1.77
N MET A 175 4.93 16.11 -1.73
CA MET A 175 5.78 15.28 -2.58
C MET A 175 5.18 14.97 -3.96
N ALA A 176 3.85 14.80 -4.04
CA ALA A 176 3.16 14.50 -5.29
C ALA A 176 3.04 15.74 -6.19
N SER A 177 3.03 16.95 -5.63
CA SER A 177 2.82 18.19 -6.37
C SER A 177 4.08 18.83 -6.95
N GLY A 178 5.27 18.24 -6.72
CA GLY A 178 6.51 18.68 -7.39
C GLY A 178 6.86 20.17 -7.23
N SER A 179 6.45 20.81 -6.15
CA SER A 179 6.76 22.23 -5.91
C SER A 179 8.25 22.41 -5.63
N LYS A 180 9.02 22.64 -6.68
CA LYS A 180 10.30 23.32 -6.57
C LYS A 180 10.04 24.71 -5.99
N LYS A 181 10.26 24.89 -4.69
CA LYS A 181 10.56 26.22 -4.18
C LYS A 181 12.00 26.55 -4.55
N LYS A 182 12.13 27.56 -5.39
CA LYS A 182 13.36 28.32 -5.56
C LYS A 182 13.78 28.96 -4.22
#